data_91c7693971f3139fbd814998d27cda44
#
_entry.id   91c7693971f3139fbd814998d27cda44
#
_cell.length_a   1.000
_cell.length_b   1.000
_cell.length_c   1.000
_cell.angle_alpha   90.00
_cell.angle_beta   90.00
_cell.angle_gamma   90.00
#
_symmetry.space_group_name_H-M   'P 1'
#
loop_
_entity.id
_entity.type
_entity.pdbx_description
1 polymer ?
#
loop_
_entity_poly.entity_id
_entity_poly.type
_entity_poly.pdbx_seq_one_letter_code
_entity_poly.pdbx_strand_id
1 'polypeptide(L)'
;MSEKKNMVETETPPKPTDRRSHNCGPVLEARSVAFAFPHAGKPVFEGLSFEAHAGTMTAILGNNGAGKSTLLNLLASITTPSAGEIYVSGESLQSMNKRETAQHIAYVTQQQRIPHLSVYDEVLLGRKPHVSWSISEHDRTVVATALKQLELEPFVDRYCDELSGGERQKVYIARAIAQQTEALLLDEPTSALDPKNQKEVLQVVRDITTQTSRATVMVIHDVNLALRFCDRFVLMRNGTVVAQGGIEAVTDEALSETYDMPMRIAEIGNVRLAIPTAS
;
A
#
# COMPACT_ATOMS: atom_id res chain seq x y z
N MET A 1 50.22 16.48 40.42
CA MET A 1 49.62 15.42 39.62
C MET A 1 48.13 15.66 39.66
N SER A 2 47.57 16.16 38.58
CA SER A 2 46.18 16.64 38.50
C SER A 2 45.45 15.77 37.50
N GLU A 3 44.51 14.96 37.98
CA GLU A 3 43.66 14.10 37.15
C GLU A 3 42.58 14.99 36.52
N LYS A 4 42.61 15.10 35.20
CA LYS A 4 41.51 15.66 34.40
C LYS A 4 40.41 14.58 34.18
N LYS A 5 39.27 14.76 34.85
CA LYS A 5 38.03 14.03 34.53
C LYS A 5 37.52 14.50 33.18
N ASN A 6 37.51 13.60 32.18
CA ASN A 6 36.76 13.78 30.94
C ASN A 6 35.27 13.56 31.24
N MET A 7 34.49 14.62 31.22
CA MET A 7 33.03 14.54 31.14
C MET A 7 32.66 14.25 29.70
N VAL A 8 32.06 13.08 29.48
CA VAL A 8 31.37 12.73 28.22
C VAL A 8 30.04 13.49 28.26
N GLU A 9 29.90 14.49 27.41
CA GLU A 9 28.60 15.14 27.14
C GLU A 9 27.71 14.13 26.42
N THR A 10 26.63 13.72 27.07
CA THR A 10 25.55 12.94 26.46
C THR A 10 24.72 13.87 25.58
N GLU A 11 24.91 13.81 24.28
CA GLU A 11 24.04 14.48 23.30
C GLU A 11 22.60 13.98 23.47
N THR A 12 21.73 14.88 23.84
CA THR A 12 20.27 14.66 23.87
C THR A 12 19.77 14.50 22.43
N PRO A 13 19.00 13.45 22.10
CA PRO A 13 18.46 13.30 20.74
C PRO A 13 17.57 14.49 20.39
N PRO A 14 17.60 14.98 19.13
CA PRO A 14 16.84 16.14 18.71
C PRO A 14 15.33 15.86 18.91
N LYS A 15 14.62 16.83 19.49
CA LYS A 15 13.16 16.81 19.61
C LYS A 15 12.54 16.66 18.23
N PRO A 16 11.44 15.88 18.08
CA PRO A 16 10.74 15.76 16.81
C PRO A 16 10.29 17.16 16.37
N THR A 17 10.83 17.63 15.26
CA THR A 17 10.44 18.88 14.62
C THR A 17 8.97 18.80 14.25
N ASP A 18 8.24 19.80 14.68
CA ASP A 18 6.87 20.15 14.40
C ASP A 18 6.55 19.89 12.91
N ARG A 19 5.75 18.86 12.61
CA ARG A 19 5.34 18.53 11.25
C ARG A 19 4.37 19.60 10.79
N ARG A 20 4.89 20.56 10.05
CA ARG A 20 4.08 21.55 9.34
C ARG A 20 3.01 20.79 8.56
N SER A 21 1.77 21.11 8.85
CA SER A 21 0.60 20.74 8.04
C SER A 21 0.79 21.37 6.65
N HIS A 22 1.47 20.63 5.77
CA HIS A 22 1.38 20.91 4.35
C HIS A 22 -0.04 20.56 3.96
N ASN A 23 -0.82 21.59 3.66
CA ASN A 23 -2.12 21.49 3.00
C ASN A 23 -1.85 21.08 1.54
N CYS A 24 -1.29 19.88 1.37
CA CYS A 24 -1.04 19.26 0.09
C CYS A 24 -2.27 18.42 -0.20
N GLY A 25 -2.91 18.61 -1.35
CA GLY A 25 -4.03 17.80 -1.80
C GLY A 25 -3.70 16.30 -1.80
N PRO A 26 -4.67 15.43 -2.11
CA PRO A 26 -4.43 14.00 -2.17
C PRO A 26 -3.36 13.67 -3.22
N VAL A 27 -2.51 12.68 -2.92
CA VAL A 27 -1.54 12.13 -3.88
C VAL A 27 -2.27 11.31 -4.94
N LEU A 28 -3.30 10.57 -4.54
CA LEU A 28 -4.13 9.77 -5.45
C LEU A 28 -5.60 10.08 -5.18
N GLU A 29 -6.35 10.42 -6.23
CA GLU A 29 -7.73 10.84 -6.11
C GLU A 29 -8.58 10.24 -7.23
N ALA A 30 -9.75 9.73 -6.88
CA ALA A 30 -10.79 9.34 -7.82
C ALA A 30 -12.01 10.24 -7.61
N ARG A 31 -12.52 10.86 -8.67
CA ARG A 31 -13.66 11.79 -8.64
C ARG A 31 -14.83 11.21 -9.39
N SER A 32 -15.88 10.88 -8.65
CA SER A 32 -17.18 10.38 -9.19
C SER A 32 -17.01 9.28 -10.23
N VAL A 33 -16.13 8.31 -9.95
CA VAL A 33 -15.76 7.25 -10.88
C VAL A 33 -16.90 6.24 -11.00
N ALA A 34 -17.28 5.94 -12.25
CA ALA A 34 -18.16 4.83 -12.59
C ALA A 34 -17.40 3.76 -13.37
N PHE A 35 -17.74 2.51 -13.15
CA PHE A 35 -17.13 1.40 -13.88
C PHE A 35 -18.08 0.20 -13.97
N ALA A 36 -18.13 -0.41 -15.15
CA ALA A 36 -18.77 -1.69 -15.40
C ALA A 36 -17.86 -2.59 -16.25
N PHE A 37 -17.84 -3.87 -15.96
CA PHE A 37 -17.16 -4.82 -16.86
C PHE A 37 -17.93 -4.95 -18.18
N PRO A 38 -17.25 -5.16 -19.31
CA PRO A 38 -17.91 -5.48 -20.57
C PRO A 38 -18.88 -6.66 -20.37
N HIS A 39 -20.09 -6.51 -20.87
CA HIS A 39 -21.16 -7.52 -20.76
C HIS A 39 -21.68 -7.79 -19.33
N ALA A 40 -21.26 -7.04 -18.31
CA ALA A 40 -21.85 -7.11 -16.99
C ALA A 40 -23.19 -6.37 -16.98
N GLY A 41 -24.26 -7.03 -16.47
CA GLY A 41 -25.60 -6.43 -16.41
C GLY A 41 -25.75 -5.30 -15.38
N LYS A 42 -24.73 -5.09 -14.52
CA LYS A 42 -24.73 -4.04 -13.49
C LYS A 42 -23.33 -3.42 -13.37
N PRO A 43 -23.24 -2.10 -13.12
CA PRO A 43 -21.99 -1.44 -12.82
C PRO A 43 -21.40 -1.94 -11.49
N VAL A 44 -20.06 -1.92 -11.42
CA VAL A 44 -19.34 -2.17 -10.15
C VAL A 44 -19.35 -0.92 -9.29
N PHE A 45 -19.19 0.26 -9.92
CA PHE A 45 -19.21 1.56 -9.26
C PHE A 45 -20.12 2.52 -10.00
N GLU A 46 -20.84 3.37 -9.24
CA GLU A 46 -21.67 4.46 -9.72
C GLU A 46 -21.34 5.75 -8.95
N GLY A 47 -20.31 6.49 -9.40
CA GLY A 47 -19.93 7.76 -8.78
C GLY A 47 -19.06 7.63 -7.53
N LEU A 48 -18.19 6.62 -7.46
CA LEU A 48 -17.27 6.42 -6.37
C LEU A 48 -16.22 7.54 -6.30
N SER A 49 -16.03 8.13 -5.11
CA SER A 49 -14.96 9.08 -4.84
C SER A 49 -14.04 8.55 -3.76
N PHE A 50 -12.73 8.78 -3.93
CA PHE A 50 -11.67 8.23 -3.08
C PHE A 50 -10.48 9.18 -3.03
N GLU A 51 -9.80 9.25 -1.89
CA GLU A 51 -8.58 10.02 -1.70
C GLU A 51 -7.55 9.24 -0.88
N ALA A 52 -6.29 9.30 -1.34
CA ALA A 52 -5.14 8.83 -0.57
C ALA A 52 -4.10 9.94 -0.42
N HIS A 53 -3.56 10.08 0.78
CA HIS A 53 -2.72 11.22 1.17
C HIS A 53 -1.27 10.79 1.41
N ALA A 54 -0.35 11.75 1.22
CA ALA A 54 1.07 11.56 1.45
C ALA A 54 1.38 11.09 2.88
N GLY A 55 2.26 10.12 3.00
CA GLY A 55 2.71 9.58 4.29
C GLY A 55 1.66 8.76 5.05
N THR A 56 0.52 8.43 4.42
CA THR A 56 -0.54 7.64 5.05
C THR A 56 -0.75 6.29 4.39
N MET A 57 -1.11 5.30 5.20
CA MET A 57 -1.57 3.99 4.75
C MET A 57 -3.10 3.94 4.81
N THR A 58 -3.74 3.69 3.66
CA THR A 58 -5.19 3.54 3.54
C THR A 58 -5.55 2.08 3.32
N ALA A 59 -6.37 1.50 4.21
CA ALA A 59 -6.93 0.16 4.03
C ALA A 59 -8.26 0.20 3.28
N ILE A 60 -8.41 -0.63 2.26
CA ILE A 60 -9.69 -0.93 1.63
C ILE A 60 -10.20 -2.25 2.19
N LEU A 61 -11.33 -2.20 2.89
CA LEU A 61 -11.95 -3.30 3.61
C LEU A 61 -13.31 -3.66 3.00
N GLY A 62 -13.73 -4.91 3.11
CA GLY A 62 -15.04 -5.38 2.65
C GLY A 62 -15.03 -6.83 2.22
N ASN A 63 -16.22 -7.38 2.00
CA ASN A 63 -16.41 -8.76 1.56
C ASN A 63 -15.83 -9.03 0.17
N ASN A 64 -15.68 -10.32 -0.18
CA ASN A 64 -15.32 -10.71 -1.53
C ASN A 64 -16.40 -10.24 -2.51
N GLY A 65 -15.98 -9.71 -3.67
CA GLY A 65 -16.90 -9.14 -4.64
C GLY A 65 -17.35 -7.69 -4.36
N ALA A 66 -16.91 -7.06 -3.26
CA ALA A 66 -17.25 -5.66 -2.96
C ALA A 66 -16.65 -4.63 -3.94
N GLY A 67 -15.75 -5.06 -4.85
CA GLY A 67 -15.12 -4.16 -5.83
C GLY A 67 -13.71 -3.69 -5.46
N LYS A 68 -13.12 -4.18 -4.37
CA LYS A 68 -11.82 -3.71 -3.85
C LYS A 68 -10.67 -3.76 -4.88
N SER A 69 -10.41 -4.93 -5.46
CA SER A 69 -9.37 -5.09 -6.50
C SER A 69 -9.73 -4.34 -7.79
N THR A 70 -11.02 -4.18 -8.09
CA THR A 70 -11.47 -3.35 -9.21
C THR A 70 -11.12 -1.88 -8.98
N LEU A 71 -11.30 -1.37 -7.75
CA LEU A 71 -10.87 -0.04 -7.39
C LEU A 71 -9.36 0.13 -7.52
N LEU A 72 -8.55 -0.82 -7.02
CA LEU A 72 -7.10 -0.78 -7.20
C LEU A 72 -6.69 -0.81 -8.68
N ASN A 73 -7.36 -1.62 -9.52
CA ASN A 73 -7.09 -1.67 -10.95
C ASN A 73 -7.39 -0.34 -11.67
N LEU A 74 -8.45 0.36 -11.25
CA LEU A 74 -8.77 1.69 -11.74
C LEU A 74 -7.72 2.71 -11.29
N LEU A 75 -7.35 2.70 -10.01
CA LEU A 75 -6.32 3.57 -9.44
C LEU A 75 -4.93 3.32 -10.06
N ALA A 76 -4.64 2.09 -10.47
CA ALA A 76 -3.41 1.71 -11.18
C ALA A 76 -3.46 1.99 -12.70
N SER A 77 -4.56 2.54 -13.22
CA SER A 77 -4.78 2.74 -14.67
C SER A 77 -4.65 1.45 -15.51
N ILE A 78 -4.93 0.27 -14.89
CA ILE A 78 -5.01 -1.01 -15.61
C ILE A 78 -6.34 -1.10 -16.36
N THR A 79 -7.39 -0.58 -15.76
CA THR A 79 -8.72 -0.42 -16.38
C THR A 79 -9.09 1.05 -16.40
N THR A 80 -9.84 1.46 -17.42
CA THR A 80 -10.30 2.85 -17.57
C THR A 80 -11.71 2.99 -17.02
N PRO A 81 -12.02 4.01 -16.21
CA PRO A 81 -13.39 4.26 -15.76
C PRO A 81 -14.29 4.59 -16.94
N SER A 82 -15.58 4.24 -16.84
CA SER A 82 -16.60 4.58 -17.83
C SER A 82 -17.09 6.04 -17.69
N ALA A 83 -16.96 6.62 -16.48
CA ALA A 83 -17.19 8.02 -16.18
C ALA A 83 -16.36 8.43 -14.96
N GLY A 84 -16.18 9.74 -14.75
CA GLY A 84 -15.33 10.31 -13.73
C GLY A 84 -13.85 10.26 -14.12
N GLU A 85 -12.99 10.73 -13.25
CA GLU A 85 -11.55 10.89 -13.51
C GLU A 85 -10.73 10.45 -12.31
N ILE A 86 -9.49 10.02 -12.60
CA ILE A 86 -8.51 9.64 -11.58
C ILE A 86 -7.27 10.49 -11.75
N TYR A 87 -6.77 11.02 -10.64
CA TYR A 87 -5.62 11.91 -10.60
C TYR A 87 -4.52 11.34 -9.71
N VAL A 88 -3.28 11.56 -10.11
CA VAL A 88 -2.09 11.36 -9.27
C VAL A 88 -1.34 12.69 -9.18
N SER A 89 -1.10 13.16 -7.95
CA SER A 89 -0.45 14.46 -7.67
C SER A 89 -1.04 15.64 -8.49
N GLY A 90 -2.36 15.59 -8.74
CA GLY A 90 -3.11 16.61 -9.49
C GLY A 90 -3.10 16.43 -11.01
N GLU A 91 -2.40 15.44 -11.55
CA GLU A 91 -2.38 15.14 -12.98
C GLU A 91 -3.33 13.98 -13.32
N SER A 92 -4.12 14.12 -14.40
CA SER A 92 -5.08 13.08 -14.81
C SER A 92 -4.38 11.84 -15.36
N LEU A 93 -4.68 10.67 -14.81
CA LEU A 93 -4.14 9.39 -15.29
C LEU A 93 -4.58 9.06 -16.73
N GLN A 94 -5.71 9.59 -17.19
CA GLN A 94 -6.19 9.41 -18.55
C GLN A 94 -5.32 10.13 -19.59
N SER A 95 -4.55 11.14 -19.19
CA SER A 95 -3.61 11.85 -20.06
C SER A 95 -2.22 11.23 -20.12
N MET A 96 -1.91 10.29 -19.22
CA MET A 96 -0.60 9.66 -19.10
C MET A 96 -0.49 8.39 -19.95
N ASN A 97 0.68 8.17 -20.54
CA ASN A 97 1.01 6.88 -21.10
C ASN A 97 1.42 5.88 -19.99
N LYS A 98 1.50 4.58 -20.35
CA LYS A 98 1.80 3.51 -19.37
C LYS A 98 3.14 3.70 -18.64
N ARG A 99 4.14 4.29 -19.29
CA ARG A 99 5.45 4.53 -18.67
C ARG A 99 5.36 5.67 -17.65
N GLU A 100 4.68 6.74 -18.02
CA GLU A 100 4.42 7.88 -17.12
C GLU A 100 3.63 7.42 -15.91
N THR A 101 2.51 6.71 -16.08
CA THR A 101 1.75 6.13 -14.96
C THR A 101 2.64 5.28 -14.04
N ALA A 102 3.51 4.44 -14.62
CA ALA A 102 4.43 3.61 -13.85
C ALA A 102 5.56 4.39 -13.15
N GLN A 103 5.79 5.66 -13.46
CA GLN A 103 6.68 6.54 -12.70
C GLN A 103 6.00 7.11 -11.46
N HIS A 104 4.66 7.18 -11.44
CA HIS A 104 3.87 7.73 -10.35
C HIS A 104 3.24 6.67 -9.45
N ILE A 105 2.91 5.50 -9.99
CA ILE A 105 2.15 4.45 -9.28
C ILE A 105 2.87 3.11 -9.39
N ALA A 106 3.18 2.50 -8.25
CA ALA A 106 3.60 1.10 -8.16
C ALA A 106 2.42 0.24 -7.74
N TYR A 107 2.27 -0.94 -8.34
CA TYR A 107 1.18 -1.85 -8.03
C TYR A 107 1.67 -3.29 -7.86
N VAL A 108 1.32 -3.87 -6.72
CA VAL A 108 1.52 -5.30 -6.41
C VAL A 108 0.16 -5.98 -6.46
N THR A 109 -0.06 -6.81 -7.47
CA THR A 109 -1.32 -7.56 -7.66
C THR A 109 -1.35 -8.80 -6.76
N GLN A 110 -2.55 -9.28 -6.41
CA GLN A 110 -2.77 -10.48 -5.61
C GLN A 110 -2.16 -11.73 -6.27
N GLN A 111 -2.39 -11.91 -7.56
CA GLN A 111 -1.84 -13.03 -8.33
C GLN A 111 -0.73 -12.53 -9.24
N GLN A 112 0.47 -13.02 -9.04
CA GLN A 112 1.59 -12.75 -9.91
C GLN A 112 2.09 -14.05 -10.54
N ARG A 113 2.45 -13.98 -11.82
CA ARG A 113 3.19 -15.07 -12.46
C ARG A 113 4.55 -15.17 -11.79
N ILE A 114 4.96 -16.39 -11.48
CA ILE A 114 6.30 -16.65 -10.92
C ILE A 114 7.29 -16.57 -12.09
N PRO A 115 8.15 -15.57 -12.14
CA PRO A 115 9.14 -15.46 -13.20
C PRO A 115 10.33 -16.37 -12.88
N HIS A 116 10.95 -16.91 -13.92
CA HIS A 116 12.26 -17.57 -13.82
C HIS A 116 13.37 -16.49 -13.95
N LEU A 117 13.44 -15.62 -12.96
CA LEU A 117 14.42 -14.55 -12.82
C LEU A 117 15.06 -14.63 -11.44
N SER A 118 16.32 -14.14 -11.34
CA SER A 118 16.93 -13.96 -10.01
C SER A 118 16.13 -12.92 -9.19
N VAL A 119 16.23 -13.02 -7.87
CA VAL A 119 15.64 -12.02 -6.95
C VAL A 119 16.15 -10.62 -7.30
N TYR A 120 17.45 -10.49 -7.60
CA TYR A 120 18.03 -9.22 -8.00
C TYR A 120 17.37 -8.67 -9.29
N ASP A 121 17.26 -9.50 -10.31
CA ASP A 121 16.71 -9.08 -11.61
C ASP A 121 15.23 -8.73 -11.50
N GLU A 122 14.45 -9.49 -10.71
CA GLU A 122 13.03 -9.20 -10.46
C GLU A 122 12.85 -7.84 -9.76
N VAL A 123 13.66 -7.52 -8.76
CA VAL A 123 13.61 -6.20 -8.09
C VAL A 123 14.09 -5.10 -9.04
N LEU A 124 15.09 -5.37 -9.87
CA LEU A 124 15.61 -4.44 -10.87
C LEU A 124 14.55 -4.06 -11.92
N LEU A 125 13.60 -4.95 -12.23
CA LEU A 125 12.47 -4.61 -13.11
C LEU A 125 11.65 -3.43 -12.58
N GLY A 126 11.65 -3.17 -11.27
CA GLY A 126 11.04 -1.97 -10.69
C GLY A 126 11.64 -0.67 -11.23
N ARG A 127 12.89 -0.68 -11.70
CA ARG A 127 13.54 0.49 -12.28
C ARG A 127 13.18 0.75 -13.74
N LYS A 128 12.54 -0.22 -14.43
CA LYS A 128 12.21 -0.14 -15.87
C LYS A 128 11.54 1.18 -16.30
N PRO A 129 10.60 1.78 -15.54
CA PRO A 129 10.00 3.05 -15.92
C PRO A 129 11.01 4.22 -15.99
N HIS A 130 12.10 4.15 -15.22
CA HIS A 130 13.11 5.20 -15.09
C HIS A 130 14.32 4.98 -16.03
N VAL A 131 14.58 3.75 -16.44
CA VAL A 131 15.72 3.41 -17.33
C VAL A 131 15.45 3.87 -18.75
N SER A 132 16.39 4.64 -19.33
CA SER A 132 16.32 5.08 -20.72
C SER A 132 17.11 4.15 -21.65
N TRP A 133 18.44 4.09 -21.50
CA TRP A 133 19.34 3.33 -22.36
C TRP A 133 20.09 2.21 -21.63
N SER A 134 20.44 2.43 -20.38
CA SER A 134 21.16 1.48 -19.54
C SER A 134 20.85 1.69 -18.07
N ILE A 135 21.07 0.63 -17.29
CA ILE A 135 20.94 0.65 -15.83
C ILE A 135 22.09 1.49 -15.27
N SER A 136 21.75 2.52 -14.49
CA SER A 136 22.71 3.41 -13.84
C SER A 136 23.19 2.84 -12.50
N GLU A 137 24.24 3.44 -11.94
CA GLU A 137 24.70 3.12 -10.58
C GLU A 137 23.65 3.52 -9.54
N HIS A 138 22.92 4.59 -9.79
CA HIS A 138 21.78 4.97 -8.95
C HIS A 138 20.71 3.87 -8.91
N ASP A 139 20.35 3.28 -10.06
CA ASP A 139 19.37 2.19 -10.11
C ASP A 139 19.84 0.97 -9.31
N ARG A 140 21.11 0.62 -9.38
CA ARG A 140 21.71 -0.47 -8.59
C ARG A 140 21.64 -0.19 -7.08
N THR A 141 21.93 1.04 -6.68
CA THR A 141 21.84 1.49 -5.28
C THR A 141 20.40 1.41 -4.75
N VAL A 142 19.43 1.84 -5.56
CA VAL A 142 17.99 1.75 -5.20
C VAL A 142 17.56 0.29 -5.03
N VAL A 143 17.97 -0.59 -5.93
CA VAL A 143 17.69 -2.03 -5.84
C VAL A 143 18.31 -2.64 -4.57
N ALA A 144 19.59 -2.37 -4.31
CA ALA A 144 20.28 -2.86 -3.12
C ALA A 144 19.59 -2.39 -1.82
N THR A 145 19.14 -1.13 -1.80
CA THR A 145 18.39 -0.58 -0.67
C THR A 145 17.06 -1.30 -0.46
N ALA A 146 16.29 -1.54 -1.51
CA ALA A 146 15.01 -2.24 -1.42
C ALA A 146 15.18 -3.70 -0.96
N LEU A 147 16.20 -4.39 -1.47
CA LEU A 147 16.55 -5.75 -1.05
C LEU A 147 16.91 -5.81 0.44
N LYS A 148 17.70 -4.86 0.92
CA LYS A 148 18.09 -4.76 2.34
C LYS A 148 16.90 -4.49 3.24
N GLN A 149 15.99 -3.58 2.86
CA GLN A 149 14.82 -3.24 3.67
C GLN A 149 13.89 -4.43 3.92
N LEU A 150 13.88 -5.41 3.02
CA LEU A 150 13.06 -6.63 3.11
C LEU A 150 13.86 -7.88 3.48
N GLU A 151 15.12 -7.72 3.88
CA GLU A 151 16.01 -8.82 4.29
C GLU A 151 16.17 -9.88 3.20
N LEU A 152 16.25 -9.43 1.94
CA LEU A 152 16.38 -10.31 0.77
C LEU A 152 17.82 -10.51 0.29
N GLU A 153 18.80 -9.88 0.94
CA GLU A 153 20.23 -9.97 0.58
C GLU A 153 20.74 -11.41 0.48
N PRO A 154 20.34 -12.36 1.37
CA PRO A 154 20.78 -13.76 1.28
C PRO A 154 20.23 -14.52 0.06
N PHE A 155 19.24 -13.95 -0.63
CA PHE A 155 18.51 -14.62 -1.72
C PHE A 155 18.76 -13.99 -3.09
N VAL A 156 19.63 -12.98 -3.21
CA VAL A 156 19.79 -12.16 -4.42
C VAL A 156 20.06 -12.95 -5.68
N ASP A 157 20.83 -14.04 -5.56
CA ASP A 157 21.23 -14.92 -6.67
C ASP A 157 20.27 -16.10 -6.90
N ARG A 158 19.28 -16.31 -6.00
CA ARG A 158 18.26 -17.35 -6.15
C ARG A 158 17.23 -16.97 -7.19
N TYR A 159 16.66 -17.97 -7.84
CA TYR A 159 15.50 -17.75 -8.71
C TYR A 159 14.21 -17.60 -7.90
N CYS A 160 13.29 -16.76 -8.39
CA CYS A 160 12.03 -16.48 -7.71
C CYS A 160 11.12 -17.70 -7.56
N ASP A 161 11.23 -18.70 -8.45
CA ASP A 161 10.49 -19.97 -8.39
C ASP A 161 11.04 -20.94 -7.33
N GLU A 162 12.25 -20.71 -6.85
CA GLU A 162 12.87 -21.48 -5.75
C GLU A 162 12.49 -20.97 -4.35
N LEU A 163 11.83 -19.82 -4.28
CA LEU A 163 11.47 -19.17 -3.02
C LEU A 163 10.15 -19.70 -2.46
N SER A 164 10.04 -19.67 -1.12
CA SER A 164 8.75 -19.84 -0.45
C SER A 164 7.77 -18.74 -0.87
N GLY A 165 6.46 -18.96 -0.67
CA GLY A 165 5.45 -17.95 -0.99
C GLY A 165 5.68 -16.62 -0.26
N GLY A 166 6.14 -16.68 1.00
CA GLY A 166 6.45 -15.50 1.80
C GLY A 166 7.66 -14.71 1.30
N GLU A 167 8.77 -15.39 1.02
CA GLU A 167 9.98 -14.77 0.47
C GLU A 167 9.67 -14.13 -0.89
N ARG A 168 8.93 -14.82 -1.75
CA ARG A 168 8.52 -14.29 -3.05
C ARG A 168 7.62 -13.06 -2.93
N GLN A 169 6.71 -13.02 -1.97
CA GLN A 169 5.89 -11.85 -1.70
C GLN A 169 6.74 -10.63 -1.29
N LYS A 170 7.77 -10.85 -0.45
CA LYS A 170 8.75 -9.80 -0.11
C LYS A 170 9.48 -9.29 -1.36
N VAL A 171 9.84 -10.16 -2.32
CA VAL A 171 10.48 -9.76 -3.58
C VAL A 171 9.58 -8.85 -4.42
N TYR A 172 8.30 -9.16 -4.54
CA TYR A 172 7.36 -8.31 -5.28
C TYR A 172 7.16 -6.94 -4.62
N ILE A 173 7.15 -6.89 -3.30
CA ILE A 173 7.11 -5.62 -2.56
C ILE A 173 8.42 -4.85 -2.76
N ALA A 174 9.59 -5.51 -2.71
CA ALA A 174 10.88 -4.89 -2.99
C ALA A 174 10.93 -4.27 -4.39
N ARG A 175 10.40 -4.97 -5.40
CA ARG A 175 10.26 -4.45 -6.77
C ARG A 175 9.42 -3.16 -6.80
N ALA A 176 8.28 -3.15 -6.12
CA ALA A 176 7.41 -1.99 -6.05
C ALA A 176 8.06 -0.81 -5.29
N ILE A 177 8.82 -1.10 -4.24
CA ILE A 177 9.60 -0.10 -3.49
C ILE A 177 10.70 0.50 -4.37
N ALA A 178 11.43 -0.35 -5.12
CA ALA A 178 12.49 0.06 -6.03
C ALA A 178 11.98 0.97 -7.16
N GLN A 179 10.70 0.93 -7.48
CA GLN A 179 10.09 1.81 -8.48
C GLN A 179 10.06 3.29 -8.02
N GLN A 180 10.16 3.60 -6.73
CA GLN A 180 10.24 4.94 -6.15
C GLN A 180 9.10 5.88 -6.58
N THR A 181 7.88 5.40 -6.55
CA THR A 181 6.67 6.12 -6.93
C THR A 181 6.07 6.94 -5.78
N GLU A 182 5.17 7.86 -6.10
CA GLU A 182 4.40 8.67 -5.13
C GLU A 182 3.26 7.88 -4.50
N ALA A 183 2.67 6.94 -5.25
CA ALA A 183 1.63 6.04 -4.77
C ALA A 183 2.08 4.57 -4.85
N LEU A 184 1.75 3.80 -3.81
CA LEU A 184 1.98 2.36 -3.70
C LEU A 184 0.65 1.66 -3.49
N LEU A 185 0.25 0.82 -4.45
CA LEU A 185 -0.98 0.04 -4.40
C LEU A 185 -0.64 -1.42 -4.13
N LEU A 186 -1.30 -2.03 -3.14
CA LEU A 186 -1.05 -3.40 -2.71
C LEU A 186 -2.36 -4.18 -2.65
N ASP A 187 -2.51 -5.21 -3.47
CA ASP A 187 -3.69 -6.08 -3.45
C ASP A 187 -3.38 -7.34 -2.65
N GLU A 188 -3.88 -7.41 -1.43
CA GLU A 188 -3.70 -8.50 -0.47
C GLU A 188 -2.23 -8.88 -0.22
N PRO A 189 -1.35 -7.93 0.16
CA PRO A 189 0.08 -8.17 0.23
C PRO A 189 0.50 -9.19 1.30
N THR A 190 -0.42 -9.61 2.15
CA THR A 190 -0.14 -10.49 3.30
C THR A 190 -0.88 -11.82 3.25
N SER A 191 -1.67 -12.11 2.20
CA SER A 191 -2.54 -13.29 2.13
C SER A 191 -1.79 -14.64 2.14
N ALA A 192 -0.55 -14.68 1.63
CA ALA A 192 0.28 -15.88 1.56
C ALA A 192 1.30 -15.97 2.71
N LEU A 193 1.22 -15.09 3.73
CA LEU A 193 2.20 -14.97 4.80
C LEU A 193 1.68 -15.53 6.12
N ASP A 194 2.57 -16.12 6.92
CA ASP A 194 2.28 -16.41 8.31
C ASP A 194 2.21 -15.11 9.16
N PRO A 195 1.61 -15.15 10.37
CA PRO A 195 1.39 -13.94 11.19
C PRO A 195 2.65 -13.14 11.50
N LYS A 196 3.81 -13.78 11.62
CA LYS A 196 5.09 -13.09 11.87
C LYS A 196 5.50 -12.30 10.62
N ASN A 197 5.53 -12.96 9.46
CA ASN A 197 5.90 -12.33 8.19
C ASN A 197 4.90 -11.25 7.77
N GLN A 198 3.58 -11.44 8.04
CA GLN A 198 2.56 -10.40 7.82
C GLN A 198 2.92 -9.10 8.53
N LYS A 199 3.24 -9.20 9.84
CA LYS A 199 3.60 -8.05 10.65
C LYS A 199 4.90 -7.38 10.16
N GLU A 200 5.92 -8.15 9.83
CA GLU A 200 7.19 -7.64 9.33
C GLU A 200 7.00 -6.85 8.03
N VAL A 201 6.30 -7.43 7.07
CA VAL A 201 6.02 -6.78 5.77
C VAL A 201 5.20 -5.49 5.96
N LEU A 202 4.14 -5.52 6.76
CA LEU A 202 3.32 -4.33 7.00
C LEU A 202 4.12 -3.23 7.72
N GLN A 203 5.03 -3.60 8.64
CA GLN A 203 5.90 -2.63 9.30
C GLN A 203 6.86 -1.98 8.30
N VAL A 204 7.51 -2.75 7.42
CA VAL A 204 8.38 -2.21 6.37
C VAL A 204 7.62 -1.27 5.44
N VAL A 205 6.42 -1.67 4.99
CA VAL A 205 5.57 -0.81 4.15
C VAL A 205 5.20 0.48 4.88
N ARG A 206 4.86 0.41 6.17
CA ARG A 206 4.54 1.58 6.99
C ARG A 206 5.74 2.52 7.11
N ASP A 207 6.91 1.98 7.43
CA ASP A 207 8.13 2.77 7.58
C ASP A 207 8.48 3.50 6.29
N ILE A 208 8.41 2.81 5.15
CA ILE A 208 8.64 3.40 3.83
C ILE A 208 7.59 4.48 3.52
N THR A 209 6.31 4.19 3.74
CA THR A 209 5.21 5.15 3.53
C THR A 209 5.47 6.45 4.29
N THR A 210 5.85 6.34 5.56
CA THR A 210 6.08 7.50 6.43
C THR A 210 7.37 8.25 6.05
N GLN A 211 8.47 7.53 5.82
CA GLN A 211 9.78 8.13 5.54
C GLN A 211 9.85 8.81 4.18
N THR A 212 9.16 8.27 3.19
CA THR A 212 9.19 8.79 1.81
C THR A 212 7.98 9.64 1.46
N SER A 213 7.06 9.86 2.40
CA SER A 213 5.80 10.61 2.18
C SER A 213 4.95 10.05 1.02
N ARG A 214 5.02 8.75 0.76
CA ARG A 214 4.17 8.08 -0.25
C ARG A 214 2.73 7.96 0.25
N ALA A 215 1.78 7.90 -0.67
CA ALA A 215 0.44 7.41 -0.38
C ALA A 215 0.42 5.89 -0.61
N THR A 216 0.13 5.13 0.44
CA THR A 216 -0.02 3.67 0.31
C THR A 216 -1.49 3.29 0.44
N VAL A 217 -2.01 2.56 -0.54
CA VAL A 217 -3.37 2.03 -0.54
C VAL A 217 -3.29 0.51 -0.62
N MET A 218 -3.94 -0.18 0.32
CA MET A 218 -3.92 -1.63 0.31
C MET A 218 -5.30 -2.24 0.51
N VAL A 219 -5.58 -3.30 -0.22
CA VAL A 219 -6.65 -4.23 0.11
C VAL A 219 -6.14 -5.21 1.15
N ILE A 220 -6.83 -5.34 2.25
CA ILE A 220 -6.49 -6.26 3.33
C ILE A 220 -7.75 -6.96 3.84
N HIS A 221 -7.69 -8.27 4.11
CA HIS A 221 -8.83 -9.02 4.62
C HIS A 221 -8.97 -8.98 6.13
N ASP A 222 -7.85 -8.95 6.83
CA ASP A 222 -7.82 -8.90 8.29
C ASP A 222 -8.03 -7.47 8.77
N VAL A 223 -9.23 -7.20 9.29
CA VAL A 223 -9.60 -5.90 9.86
C VAL A 223 -8.67 -5.52 11.01
N ASN A 224 -8.24 -6.48 11.82
CA ASN A 224 -7.39 -6.21 12.97
C ASN A 224 -5.97 -5.81 12.57
N LEU A 225 -5.45 -6.39 11.47
CA LEU A 225 -4.21 -5.91 10.87
C LEU A 225 -4.38 -4.49 10.29
N ALA A 226 -5.50 -4.22 9.62
CA ALA A 226 -5.80 -2.87 9.12
C ALA A 226 -5.85 -1.85 10.26
N LEU A 227 -6.58 -2.12 11.34
CA LEU A 227 -6.68 -1.25 12.53
C LEU A 227 -5.33 -0.97 13.18
N ARG A 228 -4.39 -1.90 13.07
CA ARG A 228 -3.05 -1.78 13.67
C ARG A 228 -2.07 -0.97 12.83
N PHE A 229 -2.14 -1.10 11.50
CA PHE A 229 -1.10 -0.58 10.60
C PHE A 229 -1.56 0.59 9.75
N CYS A 230 -2.86 0.76 9.51
CA CYS A 230 -3.37 1.80 8.62
C CYS A 230 -3.86 3.03 9.38
N ASP A 231 -3.78 4.18 8.70
CA ASP A 231 -4.16 5.48 9.22
C ASP A 231 -5.57 5.87 8.76
N ARG A 232 -5.97 5.39 7.57
CA ARG A 232 -7.25 5.66 6.94
C ARG A 232 -7.90 4.37 6.45
N PHE A 233 -9.22 4.41 6.36
CA PHE A 233 -10.04 3.25 6.04
C PHE A 233 -11.10 3.60 5.01
N VAL A 234 -11.34 2.69 4.09
CA VAL A 234 -12.45 2.70 3.14
C VAL A 234 -13.18 1.38 3.26
N LEU A 235 -14.38 1.41 3.80
CA LEU A 235 -15.23 0.25 3.98
C LEU A 235 -16.17 0.14 2.78
N MET A 236 -16.15 -0.98 2.10
CA MET A 236 -16.88 -1.18 0.84
C MET A 236 -17.83 -2.36 0.91
N ARG A 237 -19.04 -2.16 0.37
CA ARG A 237 -20.04 -3.21 0.17
C ARG A 237 -20.70 -3.02 -1.20
N ASN A 238 -20.74 -4.09 -1.99
CA ASN A 238 -21.45 -4.13 -3.28
C ASN A 238 -21.15 -2.92 -4.20
N GLY A 239 -19.89 -2.52 -4.30
CA GLY A 239 -19.47 -1.38 -5.15
C GLY A 239 -19.72 0.01 -4.57
N THR A 240 -20.25 0.11 -3.36
CA THR A 240 -20.46 1.38 -2.67
C THR A 240 -19.50 1.53 -1.49
N VAL A 241 -19.13 2.77 -1.19
CA VAL A 241 -18.39 3.12 0.03
C VAL A 241 -19.40 3.29 1.15
N VAL A 242 -19.34 2.39 2.16
CA VAL A 242 -20.17 2.45 3.37
C VAL A 242 -19.66 3.56 4.30
N ALA A 243 -18.35 3.61 4.51
CA ALA A 243 -17.69 4.63 5.31
C ALA A 243 -16.25 4.84 4.80
N GLN A 244 -15.74 6.06 4.94
CA GLN A 244 -14.33 6.38 4.68
C GLN A 244 -13.85 7.48 5.62
N GLY A 245 -12.60 7.38 6.07
CA GLY A 245 -12.02 8.35 7.00
C GLY A 245 -10.82 7.79 7.75
N GLY A 246 -10.48 8.41 8.87
CA GLY A 246 -9.53 7.88 9.85
C GLY A 246 -10.15 6.74 10.66
N ILE A 247 -9.58 6.49 11.83
CA ILE A 247 -10.04 5.42 12.74
C ILE A 247 -11.49 5.64 13.22
N GLU A 248 -11.98 6.87 13.22
CA GLU A 248 -13.34 7.26 13.58
C GLU A 248 -14.41 6.76 12.59
N ALA A 249 -14.03 6.50 11.35
CA ALA A 249 -14.93 5.95 10.33
C ALA A 249 -15.20 4.44 10.53
N VAL A 250 -14.37 3.77 11.33
CA VAL A 250 -14.52 2.34 11.64
C VAL A 250 -15.38 2.21 12.88
N THR A 251 -16.68 2.06 12.70
CA THR A 251 -17.68 1.88 13.79
C THR A 251 -18.28 0.48 13.76
N ASP A 252 -18.99 0.10 14.82
CA ASP A 252 -19.69 -1.19 14.90
C ASP A 252 -20.70 -1.33 13.76
N GLU A 253 -21.45 -0.26 13.47
CA GLU A 253 -22.46 -0.20 12.41
C GLU A 253 -21.81 -0.32 11.03
N ALA A 254 -20.77 0.46 10.76
CA ALA A 254 -20.07 0.46 9.48
C ALA A 254 -19.42 -0.91 9.18
N LEU A 255 -18.82 -1.54 10.21
CA LEU A 255 -18.27 -2.90 10.07
C LEU A 255 -19.38 -3.92 9.85
N SER A 256 -20.46 -3.86 10.65
CA SER A 256 -21.58 -4.81 10.54
C SER A 256 -22.25 -4.72 9.16
N GLU A 257 -22.43 -3.51 8.63
CA GLU A 257 -22.95 -3.30 7.29
C GLU A 257 -21.98 -3.82 6.21
N THR A 258 -20.68 -3.53 6.36
CA THR A 258 -19.63 -3.92 5.40
C THR A 258 -19.50 -5.44 5.26
N TYR A 259 -19.56 -6.16 6.41
CA TYR A 259 -19.35 -7.61 6.45
C TYR A 259 -20.63 -8.43 6.47
N ASP A 260 -21.79 -7.78 6.49
CA ASP A 260 -23.12 -8.42 6.53
C ASP A 260 -23.29 -9.38 7.73
N MET A 261 -22.69 -9.00 8.87
CA MET A 261 -22.74 -9.75 10.12
C MET A 261 -22.51 -8.82 11.30
N PRO A 262 -23.10 -9.11 12.48
CA PRO A 262 -22.88 -8.28 13.66
C PRO A 262 -21.39 -8.25 14.05
N MET A 263 -20.84 -7.05 14.14
CA MET A 263 -19.47 -6.81 14.57
C MET A 263 -19.41 -5.72 15.65
N ARG A 264 -18.44 -5.82 16.52
CA ARG A 264 -18.17 -4.81 17.57
C ARG A 264 -16.70 -4.47 17.62
N ILE A 265 -16.42 -3.23 17.96
CA ILE A 265 -15.07 -2.78 18.29
C ILE A 265 -14.90 -2.89 19.80
N ALA A 266 -13.92 -3.67 20.21
CA ALA A 266 -13.48 -3.79 21.60
C ALA A 266 -12.12 -3.11 21.77
N GLU A 267 -11.92 -2.45 22.90
CA GLU A 267 -10.61 -1.90 23.29
C GLU A 267 -10.01 -2.75 24.40
N ILE A 268 -8.83 -3.33 24.14
CA ILE A 268 -8.06 -4.09 25.11
C ILE A 268 -6.72 -3.37 25.32
N GLY A 269 -6.61 -2.66 26.44
CA GLY A 269 -5.53 -1.71 26.65
C GLY A 269 -5.57 -0.59 25.61
N ASN A 270 -4.51 -0.43 24.81
CA ASN A 270 -4.41 0.57 23.73
C ASN A 270 -4.67 -0.04 22.34
N VAL A 271 -5.23 -1.25 22.27
CA VAL A 271 -5.45 -1.95 21.00
C VAL A 271 -6.94 -2.03 20.70
N ARG A 272 -7.36 -1.53 19.54
CA ARG A 272 -8.70 -1.72 19.00
C ARG A 272 -8.77 -3.03 18.23
N LEU A 273 -9.83 -3.80 18.49
CA LEU A 273 -10.08 -5.08 17.84
C LEU A 273 -11.51 -5.11 17.31
N ALA A 274 -11.69 -5.49 16.07
CA ALA A 274 -12.98 -5.82 15.49
C ALA A 274 -13.30 -7.29 15.79
N ILE A 275 -14.41 -7.53 16.45
CA ILE A 275 -14.81 -8.86 16.94
C ILE A 275 -16.18 -9.18 16.37
N PRO A 276 -16.36 -10.31 15.64
CA PRO A 276 -17.68 -10.83 15.31
C PRO A 276 -18.46 -11.13 16.59
N THR A 277 -19.71 -10.70 16.63
CA THR A 277 -20.61 -11.04 17.76
C THR A 277 -21.62 -12.09 17.31
N ALA A 278 -22.02 -12.96 18.25
CA ALA A 278 -23.12 -13.90 17.99
C ALA A 278 -24.42 -13.10 17.75
N SER A 279 -25.18 -13.56 16.77
CA SER A 279 -26.54 -13.06 16.47
C SER A 279 -27.50 -13.36 17.60
#